data_67220d9c1f095efcdeef51703c135820
#
_entry.id   67220d9c1f095efcdeef51703c135820
#
_cell.length_a   1.000
_cell.length_b   1.000
_cell.length_c   1.000
_cell.angle_alpha   90.00
_cell.angle_beta   90.00
_cell.angle_gamma   90.00
#
_symmetry.space_group_name_H-M   'P 1'
#
loop_
_entity.id
_entity.type
_entity.pdbx_description
1 polymer ?
#
loop_
_entity_poly.entity_id
_entity_poly.type
_entity_poly.pdbx_seq_one_letter_code
_entity_poly.pdbx_strand_id
1 'polypeptide(L)'
;MGAPDESKDLSNVSSQEQTGETAIVSEKYADETLRIVEEHGDEFGPLTPEKEKKLRHELYWHVMGLLSTNPPLGYAAILGLFEETGISKAQYNNLGTFFYVGYLAAQWPGHYAMQRLPFGKFVAGLIFMWGVTVLLHCVATKYAGLVVLRLALGASESVVVPAMEMTIGMFFNRHEQSFLQPFLWVNSAAAPVCAAFISYGLLWSHSNVLPWKLFMIITGGLSVLLSVVVWFWYPNNPAEAKFLTLEEKVHAIKRVHESSQSSIEQKQFKKTQFQETIRDPVSWLFCLQAFTLMMSNNLTYGQQNLITKALGVDSLGSTLVAAAGGGFGIAVCLAGTWALKIWPSNLALHGLVWCIPAIAGGIGMVAIDWNEKLGMLACLLLAGHTYGNTYIIALGWATSSAAGYTKKLTRNVMFMLGYSVANLISPQIWVPKDAPPYYGAWIAQIVVSWVGTPVILFIIQYILKKRNAERKAWAAGLTEEDRLNHEFGEVEQLDESGNVVRRKVEIALVDLTDLENPFYIYPI
;
A
#
# COMPACT_ATOMS: atom_id res chain seq x y z
N MET A 1 20.86 21.08 45.15
CA MET A 1 19.75 20.22 44.65
C MET A 1 19.89 20.16 43.14
N GLY A 2 20.67 19.18 42.66
CA GLY A 2 20.92 18.98 41.25
C GLY A 2 19.78 18.14 40.63
N ALA A 3 19.31 18.56 39.50
CA ALA A 3 18.40 17.77 38.68
C ALA A 3 19.12 16.49 38.22
N PRO A 4 18.44 15.33 38.09
CA PRO A 4 19.04 14.14 37.56
C PRO A 4 19.35 14.31 36.08
N ASP A 5 20.56 13.95 35.72
CA ASP A 5 21.10 13.93 34.36
C ASP A 5 20.36 12.87 33.52
N GLU A 6 19.42 13.31 32.68
CA GLU A 6 18.66 12.48 31.73
C GLU A 6 19.49 12.02 30.52
N SER A 7 20.81 12.15 30.57
CA SER A 7 21.71 11.86 29.42
C SER A 7 22.36 10.47 29.43
N LYS A 8 21.83 9.49 30.16
CA LYS A 8 22.13 8.11 29.84
C LYS A 8 21.12 7.58 28.83
N ASP A 9 21.26 8.09 27.63
CA ASP A 9 20.71 7.52 26.43
C ASP A 9 21.02 6.01 26.37
N LEU A 10 19.98 5.20 26.50
CA LEU A 10 19.99 3.78 26.12
C LEU A 10 20.13 3.66 24.58
N SER A 11 21.14 4.34 24.03
CA SER A 11 21.53 4.26 22.63
C SER A 11 22.35 3.00 22.32
N ASN A 12 22.46 2.08 23.24
CA ASN A 12 23.23 0.86 23.12
C ASN A 12 22.38 -0.42 23.13
N VAL A 13 21.37 -0.49 22.25
CA VAL A 13 21.12 -1.77 21.58
C VAL A 13 22.01 -1.76 20.33
N SER A 14 23.31 -1.59 20.55
CA SER A 14 24.31 -1.71 19.52
C SER A 14 24.71 -3.17 19.45
N SER A 15 24.61 -3.75 18.25
CA SER A 15 25.45 -4.88 17.78
C SER A 15 25.87 -5.84 18.90
N GLN A 16 24.90 -6.53 19.51
CA GLN A 16 25.25 -7.76 20.21
C GLN A 16 25.63 -8.78 19.14
N GLU A 17 26.90 -9.17 19.17
CA GLU A 17 27.38 -10.42 18.62
C GLU A 17 26.42 -11.53 19.04
N GLN A 18 26.19 -12.50 18.16
CA GLN A 18 25.32 -13.67 18.32
C GLN A 18 25.73 -14.54 19.52
N THR A 19 25.60 -14.01 20.70
CA THR A 19 25.65 -14.73 21.96
C THR A 19 24.22 -14.89 22.44
N GLY A 20 23.85 -16.11 22.85
CA GLY A 20 22.51 -16.55 23.21
C GLY A 20 21.82 -15.81 24.36
N GLU A 21 21.81 -14.48 24.30
CA GLU A 21 21.17 -13.61 25.28
C GLU A 21 19.76 -13.24 24.85
N THR A 22 18.81 -13.33 25.76
CA THR A 22 17.42 -12.92 25.61
C THR A 22 17.33 -11.44 25.24
N ALA A 23 16.51 -11.07 24.24
CA ALA A 23 16.32 -9.68 23.86
C ALA A 23 15.62 -8.89 24.98
N ILE A 24 16.31 -7.84 25.48
CA ILE A 24 15.79 -6.98 26.56
C ILE A 24 15.36 -5.63 25.96
N VAL A 25 14.10 -5.26 26.16
CA VAL A 25 13.54 -4.00 25.63
C VAL A 25 12.72 -3.31 26.72
N SER A 26 12.83 -1.98 26.81
CA SER A 26 11.98 -1.19 27.71
C SER A 26 10.52 -1.28 27.27
N GLU A 27 9.58 -1.31 28.22
CA GLU A 27 8.11 -1.32 27.98
C GLU A 27 7.66 -0.26 26.97
N LYS A 28 8.29 0.92 26.98
CA LYS A 28 8.08 1.99 26.01
C LYS A 28 8.22 1.55 24.55
N TYR A 29 8.99 0.50 24.28
CA TYR A 29 9.28 -0.05 22.96
C TYR A 29 8.58 -1.39 22.70
N ALA A 30 7.74 -1.85 23.62
CA ALA A 30 6.90 -3.02 23.41
C ALA A 30 5.69 -2.70 22.52
N ASP A 31 4.99 -3.73 22.04
CA ASP A 31 3.78 -3.58 21.24
C ASP A 31 2.63 -3.01 22.08
N GLU A 32 1.85 -2.08 21.51
CA GLU A 32 0.70 -1.47 22.18
C GLU A 32 -0.41 -2.51 22.52
N THR A 33 -0.39 -3.66 21.87
CA THR A 33 -1.34 -4.75 22.16
C THR A 33 -0.89 -5.68 23.27
N LEU A 34 0.36 -5.52 23.78
CA LEU A 34 0.96 -6.35 24.83
C LEU A 34 0.06 -6.45 26.05
N ARG A 35 -0.43 -5.31 26.52
CA ARG A 35 -1.24 -5.23 27.73
C ARG A 35 -2.49 -6.11 27.70
N ILE A 36 -3.24 -6.12 26.60
CA ILE A 36 -4.48 -6.91 26.49
C ILE A 36 -4.17 -8.42 26.42
N VAL A 37 -3.04 -8.79 25.82
CA VAL A 37 -2.59 -10.19 25.76
C VAL A 37 -2.14 -10.66 27.13
N GLU A 38 -1.44 -9.81 27.90
CA GLU A 38 -0.98 -10.13 29.25
C GLU A 38 -2.11 -10.24 30.27
N GLU A 39 -3.07 -9.30 30.22
CA GLU A 39 -4.20 -9.27 31.17
C GLU A 39 -5.18 -10.41 30.92
N HIS A 40 -5.41 -10.84 29.66
CA HIS A 40 -6.51 -11.75 29.31
C HIS A 40 -6.08 -12.93 28.43
N GLY A 41 -4.78 -13.05 28.10
CA GLY A 41 -4.31 -14.07 27.17
C GLY A 41 -4.58 -15.51 27.62
N ASP A 42 -4.50 -15.76 28.92
CA ASP A 42 -4.68 -17.10 29.53
C ASP A 42 -6.14 -17.40 29.92
N GLU A 43 -7.04 -16.38 29.85
CA GLU A 43 -8.45 -16.57 30.21
C GLU A 43 -9.23 -17.37 29.16
N PHE A 44 -8.79 -17.31 27.90
CA PHE A 44 -9.49 -17.88 26.76
C PHE A 44 -8.71 -19.05 26.16
N GLY A 45 -9.34 -20.22 26.12
CA GLY A 45 -8.82 -21.42 25.46
C GLY A 45 -8.82 -21.27 23.93
N PRO A 46 -8.29 -22.26 23.17
CA PRO A 46 -8.24 -22.23 21.73
C PRO A 46 -9.62 -22.05 21.11
N LEU A 47 -9.70 -21.24 20.04
CA LEU A 47 -10.96 -21.01 19.32
C LEU A 47 -11.49 -22.30 18.69
N THR A 48 -12.79 -22.53 18.84
CA THR A 48 -13.46 -23.55 18.03
C THR A 48 -13.51 -23.14 16.57
N PRO A 49 -13.51 -24.08 15.61
CA PRO A 49 -13.54 -23.75 14.17
C PRO A 49 -14.71 -22.85 13.75
N GLU A 50 -15.84 -22.94 14.46
CA GLU A 50 -17.01 -22.08 14.21
C GLU A 50 -16.78 -20.64 14.67
N LYS A 51 -16.19 -20.43 15.84
CA LYS A 51 -15.84 -19.12 16.37
C LYS A 51 -14.74 -18.46 15.52
N GLU A 52 -13.76 -19.23 15.08
CA GLU A 52 -12.71 -18.74 14.17
C GLU A 52 -13.30 -18.27 12.84
N LYS A 53 -14.23 -19.04 12.26
CA LYS A 53 -14.93 -18.66 11.04
C LYS A 53 -15.75 -17.39 11.22
N LYS A 54 -16.41 -17.22 12.37
CA LYS A 54 -17.17 -16.02 12.71
C LYS A 54 -16.26 -14.81 12.85
N LEU A 55 -15.18 -14.91 13.62
CA LEU A 55 -14.19 -13.86 13.81
C LEU A 55 -13.62 -13.39 12.46
N ARG A 56 -13.23 -14.33 11.60
CA ARG A 56 -12.73 -14.03 10.26
C ARG A 56 -13.75 -13.30 9.40
N HIS A 57 -15.03 -13.69 9.48
CA HIS A 57 -16.13 -13.05 8.76
C HIS A 57 -16.35 -11.60 9.24
N GLU A 58 -16.32 -11.35 10.54
CA GLU A 58 -16.46 -10.02 11.13
C GLU A 58 -15.29 -9.12 10.74
N LEU A 59 -14.06 -9.63 10.79
CA LEU A 59 -12.88 -8.90 10.34
C LEU A 59 -12.99 -8.51 8.85
N TYR A 60 -13.42 -9.45 7.99
CA TYR A 60 -13.58 -9.15 6.56
C TYR A 60 -14.61 -8.04 6.32
N TRP A 61 -15.78 -8.12 6.94
CA TRP A 61 -16.82 -7.13 6.71
C TRP A 61 -16.47 -5.75 7.24
N HIS A 62 -15.97 -5.66 8.46
CA HIS A 62 -15.69 -4.37 9.08
C HIS A 62 -14.41 -3.74 8.55
N VAL A 63 -13.31 -4.47 8.48
CA VAL A 63 -12.03 -3.91 8.03
C VAL A 63 -12.04 -3.68 6.52
N MET A 64 -12.45 -4.66 5.71
CA MET A 64 -12.47 -4.53 4.25
C MET A 64 -13.54 -3.54 3.79
N GLY A 65 -14.69 -3.49 4.45
CA GLY A 65 -15.73 -2.50 4.17
C GLY A 65 -15.24 -1.06 4.35
N LEU A 66 -14.49 -0.79 5.42
CA LEU A 66 -13.89 0.53 5.68
C LEU A 66 -12.76 0.86 4.70
N LEU A 67 -11.97 -0.12 4.28
CA LEU A 67 -10.89 0.06 3.30
C LEU A 67 -11.41 0.28 1.87
N SER A 68 -12.63 -0.14 1.57
CA SER A 68 -13.25 -0.05 0.24
C SER A 68 -13.70 1.36 -0.17
N THR A 69 -13.43 2.37 0.61
CA THR A 69 -14.08 3.68 0.56
C THR A 69 -13.32 4.77 -0.19
N ASN A 70 -12.29 4.44 -0.97
CA ASN A 70 -11.50 5.42 -1.72
C ASN A 70 -12.13 5.80 -3.09
N PRO A 71 -12.59 7.05 -3.29
CA PRO A 71 -13.14 7.50 -4.57
C PRO A 71 -12.06 8.01 -5.55
N PRO A 72 -12.23 7.82 -6.87
CA PRO A 72 -11.28 8.23 -7.91
C PRO A 72 -11.55 9.61 -8.51
N LEU A 73 -10.50 10.33 -8.85
CA LEU A 73 -10.54 11.72 -9.30
C LEU A 73 -10.22 12.00 -10.78
N GLY A 74 -10.05 11.01 -11.63
CA GLY A 74 -9.53 11.22 -12.98
C GLY A 74 -10.44 11.94 -14.00
N TYR A 75 -11.75 12.12 -13.74
CA TYR A 75 -12.74 12.50 -14.77
C TYR A 75 -13.09 13.98 -14.89
N ALA A 76 -12.69 14.83 -13.94
CA ALA A 76 -13.06 16.25 -13.96
C ALA A 76 -12.53 17.03 -15.19
N ALA A 77 -11.44 16.56 -15.78
CA ALA A 77 -10.82 17.19 -16.94
C ALA A 77 -11.68 17.15 -18.21
N ILE A 78 -12.62 16.20 -18.30
CA ILE A 78 -13.44 15.99 -19.50
C ILE A 78 -14.71 16.86 -19.46
N LEU A 79 -15.08 17.40 -18.29
CA LEU A 79 -16.37 18.01 -18.01
C LEU A 79 -16.39 19.54 -18.07
N GLY A 80 -15.44 20.20 -18.75
CA GLY A 80 -15.44 21.64 -18.97
C GLY A 80 -14.49 22.47 -18.11
N LEU A 81 -13.52 21.86 -17.43
CA LEU A 81 -12.49 22.55 -16.62
C LEU A 81 -11.66 23.54 -17.45
N PHE A 82 -11.30 23.17 -18.69
CA PHE A 82 -10.47 24.01 -19.57
C PHE A 82 -11.18 25.30 -20.00
N GLU A 83 -12.47 25.21 -20.26
CA GLU A 83 -13.29 26.32 -20.77
C GLU A 83 -13.46 27.41 -19.71
N GLU A 84 -13.62 27.02 -18.45
CA GLU A 84 -13.82 27.99 -17.36
C GLU A 84 -12.52 28.56 -16.82
N THR A 85 -11.47 27.72 -16.63
CA THR A 85 -10.23 28.15 -15.99
C THR A 85 -9.22 28.74 -16.97
N GLY A 86 -9.42 28.57 -18.28
CA GLY A 86 -8.53 29.06 -19.34
C GLY A 86 -7.12 28.45 -19.31
N ILE A 87 -6.93 27.34 -18.62
CA ILE A 87 -5.62 26.68 -18.52
C ILE A 87 -5.26 25.98 -19.83
N SER A 88 -3.98 26.05 -20.22
CA SER A 88 -3.48 25.33 -21.39
C SER A 88 -3.35 23.82 -21.10
N LYS A 89 -3.27 22.99 -22.16
CA LYS A 89 -3.01 21.55 -22.04
C LYS A 89 -1.68 21.26 -21.29
N ALA A 90 -0.65 22.10 -21.53
CA ALA A 90 0.62 21.99 -20.81
C ALA A 90 0.47 22.28 -19.31
N GLN A 91 -0.28 23.32 -18.95
CA GLN A 91 -0.58 23.62 -17.54
C GLN A 91 -1.39 22.51 -16.88
N TYR A 92 -2.36 21.93 -17.61
CA TYR A 92 -3.11 20.76 -17.10
C TYR A 92 -2.20 19.56 -16.84
N ASN A 93 -1.31 19.21 -17.76
CA ASN A 93 -0.33 18.12 -17.55
C ASN A 93 0.55 18.40 -16.33
N ASN A 94 0.99 19.65 -16.15
CA ASN A 94 1.76 20.05 -14.98
C ASN A 94 0.97 19.89 -13.66
N LEU A 95 -0.36 20.02 -13.65
CA LEU A 95 -1.18 19.75 -12.47
C LEU A 95 -1.05 18.30 -11.99
N GLY A 96 -0.89 17.35 -12.91
CA GLY A 96 -0.57 15.96 -12.59
C GLY A 96 0.82 15.82 -11.93
N THR A 97 1.82 16.52 -12.48
CA THR A 97 3.18 16.56 -11.89
C THR A 97 3.16 17.14 -10.47
N PHE A 98 2.47 18.26 -10.25
CA PHE A 98 2.37 18.87 -8.91
C PHE A 98 1.64 17.99 -7.90
N PHE A 99 0.68 17.18 -8.33
CA PHE A 99 0.08 16.15 -7.48
C PHE A 99 1.16 15.18 -6.96
N TYR A 100 1.99 14.62 -7.84
CA TYR A 100 3.05 13.70 -7.42
C TYR A 100 4.19 14.38 -6.66
N VAL A 101 4.47 15.67 -6.88
CA VAL A 101 5.38 16.44 -6.02
C VAL A 101 4.85 16.53 -4.59
N GLY A 102 3.56 16.87 -4.42
CA GLY A 102 2.92 16.88 -3.10
C GLY A 102 2.90 15.51 -2.44
N TYR A 103 2.58 14.48 -3.23
CA TYR A 103 2.58 13.08 -2.82
C TYR A 103 3.97 12.65 -2.29
N LEU A 104 5.03 12.93 -3.06
CA LEU A 104 6.40 12.61 -2.70
C LEU A 104 6.87 13.36 -1.44
N ALA A 105 6.59 14.67 -1.35
CA ALA A 105 7.00 15.51 -0.23
C ALA A 105 6.36 15.07 1.10
N ALA A 106 5.13 14.55 1.04
CA ALA A 106 4.39 14.12 2.22
C ALA A 106 4.65 12.65 2.65
N GLN A 107 5.37 11.86 1.85
CA GLN A 107 5.62 10.44 2.16
C GLN A 107 6.24 10.25 3.55
N TRP A 108 7.40 10.84 3.78
CA TRP A 108 8.09 10.67 5.05
C TRP A 108 7.36 11.34 6.23
N PRO A 109 6.98 12.64 6.16
CA PRO A 109 6.26 13.27 7.25
C PRO A 109 4.94 12.57 7.58
N GLY A 110 4.21 12.10 6.56
CA GLY A 110 2.95 11.41 6.73
C GLY A 110 3.10 10.06 7.43
N HIS A 111 4.09 9.26 7.05
CA HIS A 111 4.36 7.98 7.72
C HIS A 111 4.84 8.19 9.15
N TYR A 112 5.67 9.19 9.40
CA TYR A 112 6.09 9.53 10.75
C TYR A 112 4.89 9.97 11.62
N ALA A 113 3.98 10.78 11.06
CA ALA A 113 2.75 11.18 11.73
C ALA A 113 1.83 9.96 11.97
N MET A 114 1.72 9.05 11.00
CA MET A 114 0.94 7.82 11.11
C MET A 114 1.40 6.94 12.28
N GLN A 115 2.71 6.90 12.56
CA GLN A 115 3.25 6.16 13.70
C GLN A 115 2.95 6.86 15.05
N ARG A 116 2.92 8.20 15.09
CA ARG A 116 2.81 8.99 16.33
C ARG A 116 1.38 9.30 16.74
N LEU A 117 0.48 9.44 15.79
CA LEU A 117 -0.90 9.83 16.01
C LEU A 117 -1.81 8.59 16.16
N PRO A 118 -2.98 8.72 16.79
CA PRO A 118 -3.98 7.66 16.79
C PRO A 118 -4.35 7.28 15.36
N PHE A 119 -4.02 6.05 14.96
CA PHE A 119 -4.01 5.59 13.58
C PHE A 119 -5.35 5.84 12.84
N GLY A 120 -6.46 5.39 13.42
CA GLY A 120 -7.78 5.55 12.81
C GLY A 120 -8.21 7.01 12.64
N LYS A 121 -7.92 7.86 13.62
CA LYS A 121 -8.21 9.30 13.53
C LYS A 121 -7.32 10.02 12.52
N PHE A 122 -6.07 9.58 12.40
CA PHE A 122 -5.15 10.10 11.40
C PHE A 122 -5.63 9.79 9.99
N VAL A 123 -6.02 8.54 9.72
CA VAL A 123 -6.60 8.13 8.42
C VAL A 123 -7.87 8.92 8.11
N ALA A 124 -8.78 9.07 9.08
CA ALA A 124 -9.99 9.88 8.91
C ALA A 124 -9.67 11.33 8.58
N GLY A 125 -8.68 11.93 9.25
CA GLY A 125 -8.19 13.28 8.99
C GLY A 125 -7.64 13.44 7.56
N LEU A 126 -6.89 12.45 7.06
CA LEU A 126 -6.39 12.46 5.67
C LEU A 126 -7.54 12.40 4.65
N ILE A 127 -8.53 11.53 4.86
CA ILE A 127 -9.71 11.42 3.98
C ILE A 127 -10.52 12.73 4.02
N PHE A 128 -10.65 13.36 5.19
CA PHE A 128 -11.29 14.66 5.33
C PHE A 128 -10.56 15.75 4.55
N MET A 129 -9.24 15.88 4.75
CA MET A 129 -8.40 16.84 4.01
C MET A 129 -8.49 16.62 2.49
N TRP A 130 -8.47 15.37 2.07
CA TRP A 130 -8.62 14.99 0.67
C TRP A 130 -9.99 15.46 0.12
N GLY A 131 -11.10 15.14 0.81
CA GLY A 131 -12.45 15.55 0.42
C GLY A 131 -12.62 17.07 0.37
N VAL A 132 -12.14 17.81 1.38
CA VAL A 132 -12.15 19.28 1.41
C VAL A 132 -11.32 19.86 0.26
N THR A 133 -10.14 19.31 -0.01
CA THR A 133 -9.30 19.77 -1.12
C THR A 133 -9.99 19.58 -2.47
N VAL A 134 -10.71 18.46 -2.65
CA VAL A 134 -11.54 18.24 -3.85
C VAL A 134 -12.65 19.26 -3.96
N LEU A 135 -13.38 19.54 -2.89
CA LEU A 135 -14.43 20.58 -2.88
C LEU A 135 -13.87 21.96 -3.22
N LEU A 136 -12.69 22.31 -2.69
CA LEU A 136 -12.04 23.60 -2.96
C LEU A 136 -11.62 23.80 -4.42
N HIS A 137 -11.44 22.73 -5.20
CA HIS A 137 -11.22 22.86 -6.64
C HIS A 137 -12.35 23.62 -7.34
N CYS A 138 -13.60 23.52 -6.86
CA CYS A 138 -14.74 24.25 -7.42
C CYS A 138 -14.59 25.77 -7.36
N VAL A 139 -13.82 26.29 -6.41
CA VAL A 139 -13.63 27.73 -6.17
C VAL A 139 -12.36 28.24 -6.86
N ALA A 140 -11.43 27.35 -7.23
CA ALA A 140 -10.16 27.71 -7.83
C ALA A 140 -10.33 28.03 -9.32
N THR A 141 -10.34 29.33 -9.65
CA THR A 141 -10.45 29.83 -11.05
C THR A 141 -9.09 30.15 -11.68
N LYS A 142 -8.02 30.22 -10.87
CA LYS A 142 -6.67 30.55 -11.34
C LYS A 142 -5.75 29.34 -11.28
N TYR A 143 -4.84 29.23 -12.26
CA TYR A 143 -3.85 28.15 -12.31
C TYR A 143 -3.05 27.97 -11.00
N ALA A 144 -2.59 29.07 -10.37
CA ALA A 144 -1.86 29.01 -9.12
C ALA A 144 -2.68 28.36 -7.98
N GLY A 145 -3.97 28.64 -7.88
CA GLY A 145 -4.88 28.00 -6.92
C GLY A 145 -5.01 26.50 -7.17
N LEU A 146 -5.17 26.10 -8.44
CA LEU A 146 -5.21 24.69 -8.82
C LEU A 146 -3.89 23.96 -8.48
N VAL A 147 -2.73 24.60 -8.68
CA VAL A 147 -1.43 24.02 -8.30
C VAL A 147 -1.35 23.75 -6.79
N VAL A 148 -1.71 24.73 -5.96
CA VAL A 148 -1.70 24.56 -4.48
C VAL A 148 -2.64 23.42 -4.06
N LEU A 149 -3.84 23.37 -4.64
CA LEU A 149 -4.79 22.30 -4.35
C LEU A 149 -4.30 20.92 -4.82
N ARG A 150 -3.59 20.82 -5.94
CA ARG A 150 -2.98 19.58 -6.41
C ARG A 150 -1.85 19.10 -5.51
N LEU A 151 -1.00 20.02 -5.01
CA LEU A 151 0.01 19.69 -4.01
C LEU A 151 -0.64 19.17 -2.71
N ALA A 152 -1.66 19.86 -2.21
CA ALA A 152 -2.39 19.44 -1.01
C ALA A 152 -3.11 18.10 -1.18
N LEU A 153 -3.70 17.87 -2.37
CA LEU A 153 -4.35 16.62 -2.73
C LEU A 153 -3.35 15.45 -2.72
N GLY A 154 -2.22 15.62 -3.41
CA GLY A 154 -1.15 14.61 -3.42
C GLY A 154 -0.62 14.33 -2.01
N ALA A 155 -0.42 15.36 -1.20
CA ALA A 155 0.03 15.22 0.17
C ALA A 155 -0.97 14.41 1.03
N SER A 156 -2.27 14.67 0.92
CA SER A 156 -3.30 13.94 1.68
C SER A 156 -3.46 12.48 1.24
N GLU A 157 -3.21 12.18 -0.04
CA GLU A 157 -3.33 10.82 -0.59
C GLU A 157 -2.10 9.95 -0.34
N SER A 158 -0.94 10.57 -0.11
CA SER A 158 0.37 9.91 -0.08
C SER A 158 0.48 8.74 0.90
N VAL A 159 -0.22 8.77 2.02
CA VAL A 159 -0.15 7.75 3.09
C VAL A 159 -1.40 6.85 3.14
N VAL A 160 -2.40 7.08 2.29
CA VAL A 160 -3.64 6.28 2.32
C VAL A 160 -3.38 4.81 1.97
N VAL A 161 -2.63 4.54 0.89
CA VAL A 161 -2.29 3.18 0.49
C VAL A 161 -1.43 2.48 1.56
N PRO A 162 -0.33 3.07 2.06
CA PRO A 162 0.40 2.51 3.19
C PRO A 162 -0.44 2.27 4.45
N ALA A 163 -1.39 3.15 4.75
CA ALA A 163 -2.30 2.95 5.87
C ALA A 163 -3.22 1.73 5.68
N MET A 164 -3.70 1.50 4.45
CA MET A 164 -4.45 0.28 4.12
C MET A 164 -3.60 -0.97 4.32
N GLU A 165 -2.36 -0.97 3.86
CA GLU A 165 -1.40 -2.08 4.05
C GLU A 165 -1.12 -2.36 5.53
N MET A 166 -0.92 -1.30 6.31
CA MET A 166 -0.71 -1.43 7.75
C MET A 166 -1.94 -2.01 8.44
N THR A 167 -3.15 -1.58 8.05
CA THR A 167 -4.39 -2.13 8.59
C THR A 167 -4.53 -3.62 8.31
N ILE A 168 -4.25 -4.05 7.07
CA ILE A 168 -4.25 -5.49 6.74
C ILE A 168 -3.20 -6.22 7.60
N GLY A 169 -2.02 -5.64 7.76
CA GLY A 169 -0.96 -6.21 8.60
C GLY A 169 -1.34 -6.36 10.07
N MET A 170 -2.19 -5.47 10.60
CA MET A 170 -2.65 -5.49 11.99
C MET A 170 -3.74 -6.53 12.27
N PHE A 171 -4.64 -6.78 11.31
CA PHE A 171 -5.85 -7.58 11.54
C PHE A 171 -5.82 -8.98 10.93
N PHE A 172 -4.97 -9.21 9.93
CA PHE A 172 -4.95 -10.44 9.16
C PHE A 172 -3.61 -11.16 9.23
N ASN A 173 -3.63 -12.50 9.26
CA ASN A 173 -2.43 -13.30 9.22
C ASN A 173 -1.77 -13.25 7.83
N ARG A 174 -0.50 -13.69 7.71
CA ARG A 174 0.28 -13.60 6.46
C ARG A 174 -0.39 -14.28 5.25
N HIS A 175 -1.05 -15.40 5.47
CA HIS A 175 -1.75 -16.11 4.41
C HIS A 175 -2.95 -15.31 3.90
N GLU A 176 -3.74 -14.74 4.82
CA GLU A 176 -4.89 -13.90 4.49
C GLU A 176 -4.46 -12.59 3.83
N GLN A 177 -3.39 -11.95 4.31
CA GLN A 177 -2.82 -10.74 3.70
C GLN A 177 -2.55 -10.96 2.22
N SER A 178 -1.91 -12.06 1.84
CA SER A 178 -1.52 -12.33 0.45
C SER A 178 -2.70 -12.36 -0.51
N PHE A 179 -3.84 -12.94 -0.13
CA PHE A 179 -4.99 -13.00 -1.03
C PHE A 179 -5.93 -11.79 -0.91
N LEU A 180 -5.88 -11.05 0.22
CA LEU A 180 -6.67 -9.82 0.39
C LEU A 180 -6.12 -8.64 -0.40
N GLN A 181 -4.84 -8.60 -0.62
CA GLN A 181 -4.17 -7.52 -1.35
C GLN A 181 -4.83 -7.21 -2.71
N PRO A 182 -4.94 -8.15 -3.66
CA PRO A 182 -5.58 -7.86 -4.94
C PRO A 182 -7.06 -7.49 -4.79
N PHE A 183 -7.76 -8.03 -3.77
CA PHE A 183 -9.18 -7.71 -3.54
C PHE A 183 -9.39 -6.23 -3.17
N LEU A 184 -8.50 -5.62 -2.40
CA LEU A 184 -8.54 -4.17 -2.13
C LEU A 184 -8.49 -3.34 -3.42
N TRP A 185 -7.71 -3.78 -4.39
CA TRP A 185 -7.54 -3.05 -5.63
C TRP A 185 -8.67 -3.23 -6.62
N VAL A 186 -9.59 -4.16 -6.39
CA VAL A 186 -10.88 -4.22 -7.12
C VAL A 186 -11.61 -2.89 -7.02
N ASN A 187 -11.57 -2.23 -5.86
CA ASN A 187 -12.18 -0.91 -5.67
C ASN A 187 -11.49 0.17 -6.51
N SER A 188 -10.15 0.15 -6.58
CA SER A 188 -9.41 1.06 -7.48
C SER A 188 -9.76 0.85 -8.95
N ALA A 189 -10.01 -0.40 -9.37
CA ALA A 189 -10.42 -0.71 -10.74
C ALA A 189 -11.91 -0.38 -10.99
N ALA A 190 -12.77 -0.49 -9.98
CA ALA A 190 -14.18 -0.14 -10.06
C ALA A 190 -14.43 1.38 -10.04
N ALA A 191 -13.55 2.10 -9.44
CA ALA A 191 -13.63 3.52 -9.22
C ALA A 191 -13.75 4.34 -10.53
N PRO A 192 -12.96 4.13 -11.60
CA PRO A 192 -13.15 4.75 -12.90
C PRO A 192 -14.53 4.47 -13.51
N VAL A 193 -15.06 3.26 -13.29
CA VAL A 193 -16.39 2.87 -13.80
C VAL A 193 -17.48 3.69 -13.12
N CYS A 194 -17.45 3.78 -11.78
CA CYS A 194 -18.40 4.61 -11.03
C CYS A 194 -18.32 6.09 -11.43
N ALA A 195 -17.09 6.61 -11.58
CA ALA A 195 -16.87 7.98 -12.01
C ALA A 195 -17.38 8.25 -13.43
N ALA A 196 -17.24 7.28 -14.34
CA ALA A 196 -17.81 7.39 -15.70
C ALA A 196 -19.33 7.49 -15.68
N PHE A 197 -20.03 6.67 -14.88
CA PHE A 197 -21.49 6.74 -14.74
C PHE A 197 -21.94 8.06 -14.09
N ILE A 198 -21.25 8.55 -13.07
CA ILE A 198 -21.55 9.86 -12.48
C ILE A 198 -21.35 10.96 -13.53
N SER A 199 -20.23 10.94 -14.25
CA SER A 199 -19.92 11.92 -15.31
C SER A 199 -20.95 11.89 -16.42
N TYR A 200 -21.36 10.70 -16.86
CA TYR A 200 -22.42 10.53 -17.85
C TYR A 200 -23.75 11.15 -17.39
N GLY A 201 -24.18 10.86 -16.16
CA GLY A 201 -25.40 11.44 -15.59
C GLY A 201 -25.33 12.97 -15.49
N LEU A 202 -24.17 13.53 -15.21
CA LEU A 202 -23.97 14.98 -15.12
C LEU A 202 -24.04 15.70 -16.47
N LEU A 203 -23.70 15.03 -17.57
CA LEU A 203 -23.87 15.58 -18.93
C LEU A 203 -25.34 15.83 -19.32
N TRP A 204 -26.28 15.14 -18.70
CA TRP A 204 -27.72 15.33 -18.87
C TRP A 204 -28.32 16.33 -17.86
N SER A 205 -27.53 16.87 -16.98
CA SER A 205 -27.98 17.82 -15.96
C SER A 205 -28.17 19.21 -16.57
N HIS A 206 -29.37 19.79 -16.43
CA HIS A 206 -29.70 21.16 -16.80
C HIS A 206 -29.41 22.16 -15.65
N SER A 207 -28.39 21.91 -14.85
CA SER A 207 -28.01 22.78 -13.72
C SER A 207 -27.27 24.04 -14.21
N ASN A 208 -27.44 25.15 -13.48
CA ASN A 208 -26.67 26.38 -13.70
C ASN A 208 -25.19 26.22 -13.27
N VAL A 209 -24.86 25.13 -12.57
CA VAL A 209 -23.49 24.80 -12.15
C VAL A 209 -22.87 23.88 -13.20
N LEU A 210 -21.65 24.20 -13.62
CA LEU A 210 -20.93 23.43 -14.64
C LEU A 210 -20.71 21.97 -14.21
N PRO A 211 -20.80 20.99 -15.11
CA PRO A 211 -20.74 19.57 -14.81
C PRO A 211 -19.47 19.15 -14.02
N TRP A 212 -18.31 19.74 -14.32
CA TRP A 212 -17.09 19.43 -13.59
C TRP A 212 -17.12 19.85 -12.12
N LYS A 213 -17.78 21.01 -11.80
CA LYS A 213 -17.98 21.45 -10.42
C LYS A 213 -18.92 20.53 -9.66
N LEU A 214 -20.03 20.14 -10.31
CA LEU A 214 -20.97 19.16 -9.73
C LEU A 214 -20.27 17.83 -9.44
N PHE A 215 -19.42 17.37 -10.34
CA PHE A 215 -18.62 16.17 -10.12
C PHE A 215 -17.70 16.30 -8.89
N MET A 216 -17.00 17.42 -8.74
CA MET A 216 -16.16 17.70 -7.57
C MET A 216 -16.96 17.82 -6.27
N ILE A 217 -18.15 18.43 -6.33
CA ILE A 217 -19.04 18.56 -5.16
C ILE A 217 -19.53 17.18 -4.71
N ILE A 218 -19.96 16.33 -5.64
CA ILE A 218 -20.45 14.98 -5.31
C ILE A 218 -19.32 14.13 -4.74
N THR A 219 -18.19 14.07 -5.42
CA THR A 219 -17.07 13.21 -5.00
C THR A 219 -16.40 13.73 -3.71
N GLY A 220 -16.15 15.03 -3.61
CA GLY A 220 -15.59 15.64 -2.40
C GLY A 220 -16.55 15.57 -1.21
N GLY A 221 -17.84 15.84 -1.44
CA GLY A 221 -18.88 15.74 -0.41
C GLY A 221 -19.03 14.31 0.14
N LEU A 222 -19.05 13.32 -0.76
CA LEU A 222 -19.09 11.91 -0.36
C LEU A 222 -17.86 11.53 0.49
N SER A 223 -16.68 12.03 0.11
CA SER A 223 -15.45 11.76 0.87
C SER A 223 -15.45 12.40 2.25
N VAL A 224 -15.98 13.62 2.38
CA VAL A 224 -16.15 14.28 3.68
C VAL A 224 -17.14 13.50 4.56
N LEU A 225 -18.28 13.06 4.02
CA LEU A 225 -19.22 12.22 4.76
C LEU A 225 -18.58 10.91 5.20
N LEU A 226 -17.80 10.30 4.32
CA LEU A 226 -17.08 9.08 4.61
C LEU A 226 -16.04 9.26 5.70
N SER A 227 -15.31 10.38 5.71
CA SER A 227 -14.33 10.67 6.76
C SER A 227 -14.96 10.71 8.15
N VAL A 228 -16.22 11.17 8.26
CA VAL A 228 -16.98 11.13 9.52
C VAL A 228 -17.25 9.70 9.96
N VAL A 229 -17.63 8.82 9.04
CA VAL A 229 -17.84 7.39 9.35
C VAL A 229 -16.51 6.79 9.82
N VAL A 230 -15.43 6.99 9.07
CA VAL A 230 -14.09 6.50 9.41
C VAL A 230 -13.63 7.01 10.78
N TRP A 231 -13.88 8.27 11.13
CA TRP A 231 -13.52 8.86 12.41
C TRP A 231 -14.10 8.11 13.62
N PHE A 232 -15.32 7.58 13.51
CA PHE A 232 -16.01 6.91 14.62
C PHE A 232 -15.83 5.40 14.63
N TRP A 233 -15.65 4.78 13.46
CA TRP A 233 -15.63 3.31 13.32
C TRP A 233 -14.27 2.72 12.99
N TYR A 234 -13.33 3.51 12.44
CA TYR A 234 -12.03 2.95 12.08
C TYR A 234 -11.17 2.71 13.32
N PRO A 235 -10.76 1.45 13.60
CA PRO A 235 -9.99 1.12 14.80
C PRO A 235 -8.52 1.54 14.65
N ASN A 236 -7.86 1.88 15.76
CA ASN A 236 -6.43 2.12 15.77
C ASN A 236 -5.64 0.80 15.63
N ASN A 237 -6.10 -0.23 16.35
CA ASN A 237 -5.51 -1.58 16.37
C ASN A 237 -6.60 -2.60 16.77
N PRO A 238 -6.32 -3.92 16.75
CA PRO A 238 -7.29 -4.93 17.16
C PRO A 238 -7.76 -4.80 18.62
N ALA A 239 -6.91 -4.33 19.53
CA ALA A 239 -7.25 -4.15 20.94
C ALA A 239 -8.34 -3.09 21.15
N GLU A 240 -8.34 -2.03 20.32
CA GLU A 240 -9.31 -0.93 20.39
C GLU A 240 -10.53 -1.13 19.46
N ALA A 241 -10.59 -2.21 18.69
CA ALA A 241 -11.68 -2.47 17.75
C ALA A 241 -13.03 -2.64 18.48
N LYS A 242 -13.98 -1.72 18.23
CA LYS A 242 -15.29 -1.70 18.92
C LYS A 242 -16.23 -2.80 18.48
N PHE A 243 -16.01 -3.39 17.31
CA PHE A 243 -16.83 -4.46 16.74
C PHE A 243 -16.41 -5.86 17.19
N LEU A 244 -15.31 -5.99 17.97
CA LEU A 244 -14.82 -7.25 18.51
C LEU A 244 -15.12 -7.33 20.01
N THR A 245 -15.54 -8.51 20.46
CA THR A 245 -15.61 -8.88 21.88
C THR A 245 -14.19 -9.05 22.46
N LEU A 246 -14.05 -9.09 23.77
CA LEU A 246 -12.74 -9.25 24.42
C LEU A 246 -12.05 -10.56 23.99
N GLU A 247 -12.79 -11.67 23.95
CA GLU A 247 -12.30 -12.96 23.45
C GLU A 247 -11.79 -12.84 22.01
N GLU A 248 -12.58 -12.22 21.12
CA GLU A 248 -12.23 -12.04 19.71
C GLU A 248 -11.00 -11.12 19.52
N LYS A 249 -10.82 -10.09 20.36
CA LYS A 249 -9.64 -9.22 20.36
C LYS A 249 -8.38 -10.01 20.68
N VAL A 250 -8.38 -10.75 21.80
CA VAL A 250 -7.24 -11.57 22.23
C VAL A 250 -6.85 -12.56 21.13
N HIS A 251 -7.83 -13.26 20.56
CA HIS A 251 -7.56 -14.21 19.48
C HIS A 251 -7.11 -13.55 18.19
N ALA A 252 -7.66 -12.40 17.81
CA ALA A 252 -7.21 -11.65 16.64
C ALA A 252 -5.73 -11.25 16.77
N ILE A 253 -5.32 -10.77 17.95
CA ILE A 253 -3.94 -10.38 18.24
C ILE A 253 -3.02 -11.61 18.21
N LYS A 254 -3.34 -12.67 18.97
CA LYS A 254 -2.53 -13.89 19.02
C LYS A 254 -2.32 -14.48 17.62
N ARG A 255 -3.39 -14.61 16.82
CA ARG A 255 -3.33 -15.13 15.46
C ARG A 255 -2.39 -14.35 14.54
N VAL A 256 -2.36 -13.04 14.67
CA VAL A 256 -1.46 -12.19 13.88
C VAL A 256 -0.02 -12.34 14.37
N HIS A 257 0.22 -12.33 15.69
CA HIS A 257 1.56 -12.52 16.26
C HIS A 257 2.16 -13.88 15.90
N GLU A 258 1.41 -14.97 16.06
CA GLU A 258 1.85 -16.33 15.70
C GLU A 258 2.25 -16.44 14.22
N SER A 259 1.49 -15.78 13.33
CA SER A 259 1.76 -15.85 11.89
C SER A 259 2.88 -14.91 11.43
N SER A 260 2.97 -13.70 12.01
CA SER A 260 3.89 -12.65 11.57
C SER A 260 5.20 -12.60 12.35
N GLN A 261 5.19 -13.07 13.59
CA GLN A 261 6.32 -12.96 14.54
C GLN A 261 6.88 -11.52 14.57
N SER A 262 5.98 -10.55 14.65
CA SER A 262 6.30 -9.12 14.50
C SER A 262 5.23 -8.29 15.20
N SER A 263 5.62 -7.14 15.76
CA SER A 263 4.70 -6.22 16.43
C SER A 263 3.57 -5.74 15.52
N ILE A 264 2.42 -5.50 16.12
CA ILE A 264 1.22 -4.99 15.45
C ILE A 264 1.26 -3.47 15.41
N GLU A 265 1.50 -2.82 16.54
CA GLU A 265 1.56 -1.36 16.66
C GLU A 265 2.69 -0.91 17.60
N GLN A 266 3.46 0.11 17.17
CA GLN A 266 4.48 0.76 17.99
C GLN A 266 4.49 2.25 17.72
N LYS A 267 4.18 3.06 18.74
CA LYS A 267 4.12 4.53 18.64
C LYS A 267 5.49 5.20 18.66
N GLN A 268 6.52 4.51 19.14
CA GLN A 268 7.87 5.07 19.24
C GLN A 268 8.65 4.82 17.94
N PHE A 269 9.16 5.90 17.34
CA PHE A 269 10.06 5.80 16.20
C PHE A 269 11.43 5.30 16.62
N LYS A 270 11.87 4.15 16.10
CA LYS A 270 13.18 3.54 16.38
C LYS A 270 14.18 3.90 15.27
N LYS A 271 15.14 4.78 15.61
CA LYS A 271 16.19 5.22 14.67
C LYS A 271 17.04 4.04 14.16
N THR A 272 17.27 3.04 14.98
CA THR A 272 18.01 1.82 14.61
C THR A 272 17.30 1.06 13.48
N GLN A 273 15.99 0.81 13.61
CA GLN A 273 15.18 0.16 12.58
C GLN A 273 15.15 0.96 11.27
N PHE A 274 15.11 2.29 11.37
CA PHE A 274 15.21 3.16 10.19
C PHE A 274 16.56 3.00 9.48
N GLN A 275 17.68 3.08 10.24
CA GLN A 275 19.02 2.93 9.67
C GLN A 275 19.23 1.55 9.06
N GLU A 276 18.73 0.51 9.71
CA GLU A 276 18.76 -0.86 9.20
C GLU A 276 18.02 -0.97 7.88
N THR A 277 16.82 -0.36 7.77
CA THR A 277 16.02 -0.38 6.54
C THR A 277 16.75 0.26 5.36
N ILE A 278 17.40 1.40 5.59
CA ILE A 278 18.18 2.11 4.54
C ILE A 278 19.41 1.29 4.13
N ARG A 279 19.97 0.47 5.01
CA ARG A 279 21.12 -0.39 4.70
C ARG A 279 20.73 -1.73 4.10
N ASP A 280 19.46 -2.17 4.28
CA ASP A 280 19.00 -3.46 3.77
C ASP A 280 18.80 -3.40 2.24
N PRO A 281 19.57 -4.18 1.44
CA PRO A 281 19.44 -4.19 -0.01
C PRO A 281 18.06 -4.64 -0.50
N VAL A 282 17.33 -5.44 0.29
CA VAL A 282 15.98 -5.88 -0.05
C VAL A 282 15.01 -4.69 -0.10
N SER A 283 15.16 -3.70 0.79
CA SER A 283 14.35 -2.49 0.79
C SER A 283 14.55 -1.65 -0.49
N TRP A 284 15.79 -1.54 -0.96
CA TRP A 284 16.10 -0.86 -2.22
C TRP A 284 15.63 -1.62 -3.44
N LEU A 285 15.67 -2.95 -3.42
CA LEU A 285 15.13 -3.76 -4.50
C LEU A 285 13.61 -3.62 -4.62
N PHE A 286 12.88 -3.53 -3.51
CA PHE A 286 11.44 -3.22 -3.54
C PHE A 286 11.16 -1.80 -4.05
N CYS A 287 11.96 -0.81 -3.67
CA CYS A 287 11.88 0.55 -4.22
C CYS A 287 12.12 0.55 -5.75
N LEU A 288 13.15 -0.14 -6.22
CA LEU A 288 13.48 -0.28 -7.63
C LEU A 288 12.38 -1.04 -8.40
N GLN A 289 11.81 -2.08 -7.80
CA GLN A 289 10.69 -2.83 -8.37
C GLN A 289 9.46 -1.92 -8.58
N ALA A 290 9.11 -1.13 -7.57
CA ALA A 290 8.01 -0.16 -7.68
C ALA A 290 8.29 0.88 -8.78
N PHE A 291 9.51 1.39 -8.85
CA PHE A 291 9.93 2.32 -9.89
C PHE A 291 9.80 1.70 -11.29
N THR A 292 10.40 0.53 -11.51
CA THR A 292 10.41 -0.09 -12.84
C THR A 292 9.00 -0.41 -13.32
N LEU A 293 8.16 -1.01 -12.48
CA LEU A 293 6.81 -1.37 -12.87
C LEU A 293 5.92 -0.15 -13.13
N MET A 294 6.01 0.88 -12.28
CA MET A 294 5.17 2.08 -12.40
C MET A 294 5.58 3.02 -13.52
N MET A 295 6.69 2.79 -14.19
CA MET A 295 6.98 3.42 -15.48
C MET A 295 5.88 3.13 -16.53
N SER A 296 5.09 2.06 -16.37
CA SER A 296 3.92 1.74 -17.21
C SER A 296 2.63 2.44 -16.78
N ASN A 297 2.58 3.06 -15.59
CA ASN A 297 1.34 3.57 -15.01
C ASN A 297 0.64 4.62 -15.89
N ASN A 298 1.41 5.49 -16.55
CA ASN A 298 0.88 6.52 -17.46
C ASN A 298 0.19 5.92 -18.72
N LEU A 299 0.50 4.67 -19.08
CA LEU A 299 -0.20 3.99 -20.17
C LEU A 299 -1.70 3.91 -19.88
N THR A 300 -2.06 3.43 -18.69
CA THR A 300 -3.46 3.21 -18.29
C THR A 300 -4.20 4.52 -18.03
N TYR A 301 -3.58 5.46 -17.32
CA TYR A 301 -4.26 6.67 -16.84
C TYR A 301 -4.11 7.89 -17.76
N GLY A 302 -3.09 7.95 -18.60
CA GLY A 302 -2.81 9.10 -19.47
C GLY A 302 -2.90 8.79 -20.96
N GLN A 303 -2.29 7.72 -21.42
CA GLN A 303 -2.08 7.46 -22.84
C GLN A 303 -3.17 6.60 -23.49
N GLN A 304 -3.86 5.75 -22.74
CA GLN A 304 -4.87 4.82 -23.29
C GLN A 304 -5.91 5.54 -24.15
N ASN A 305 -6.47 6.64 -23.66
CA ASN A 305 -7.47 7.39 -24.40
C ASN A 305 -6.89 8.07 -25.65
N LEU A 306 -5.65 8.56 -25.59
CA LEU A 306 -4.97 9.19 -26.72
C LEU A 306 -4.69 8.16 -27.83
N ILE A 307 -4.21 6.97 -27.46
CA ILE A 307 -3.95 5.87 -28.39
C ILE A 307 -5.28 5.39 -29.00
N THR A 308 -6.32 5.23 -28.19
CA THR A 308 -7.66 4.83 -28.67
C THR A 308 -8.21 5.82 -29.70
N LYS A 309 -8.07 7.12 -29.45
CA LYS A 309 -8.43 8.15 -30.43
C LYS A 309 -7.57 8.13 -31.68
N ALA A 310 -6.26 7.88 -31.54
CA ALA A 310 -5.33 7.77 -32.68
C ALA A 310 -5.67 6.56 -33.57
N LEU A 311 -6.24 5.49 -33.00
CA LEU A 311 -6.79 4.35 -33.76
C LEU A 311 -8.11 4.69 -34.47
N GLY A 312 -8.62 5.93 -34.37
CA GLY A 312 -9.83 6.39 -35.03
C GLY A 312 -11.13 5.97 -34.35
N VAL A 313 -11.08 5.68 -33.03
CA VAL A 313 -12.27 5.46 -32.21
C VAL A 313 -12.81 6.81 -31.77
N ASP A 314 -14.10 7.02 -31.91
CA ASP A 314 -14.77 8.26 -31.49
C ASP A 314 -14.76 8.46 -29.97
N SER A 315 -15.19 9.61 -29.49
CA SER A 315 -15.15 9.94 -28.06
C SER A 315 -16.03 9.02 -27.22
N LEU A 316 -17.19 8.60 -27.75
CA LEU A 316 -18.10 7.69 -27.06
C LEU A 316 -17.49 6.27 -26.98
N GLY A 317 -16.96 5.78 -28.09
CA GLY A 317 -16.24 4.51 -28.17
C GLY A 317 -15.02 4.49 -27.24
N SER A 318 -14.25 5.58 -27.15
CA SER A 318 -13.12 5.71 -26.23
C SER A 318 -13.54 5.56 -24.76
N THR A 319 -14.69 6.12 -24.38
CA THR A 319 -15.25 5.94 -23.04
C THR A 319 -15.66 4.49 -22.77
N LEU A 320 -16.26 3.82 -23.77
CA LEU A 320 -16.60 2.39 -23.66
C LEU A 320 -15.34 1.50 -23.56
N VAL A 321 -14.28 1.80 -24.30
CA VAL A 321 -12.99 1.10 -24.19
C VAL A 321 -12.39 1.30 -22.79
N ALA A 322 -12.46 2.52 -22.23
CA ALA A 322 -12.01 2.77 -20.87
C ALA A 322 -12.84 2.02 -19.82
N ALA A 323 -14.17 1.97 -19.99
CA ALA A 323 -15.06 1.19 -19.12
C ALA A 323 -14.78 -0.32 -19.22
N ALA A 324 -14.58 -0.83 -20.44
CA ALA A 324 -14.21 -2.22 -20.68
C ALA A 324 -12.86 -2.56 -20.06
N GLY A 325 -11.89 -1.62 -20.13
CA GLY A 325 -10.60 -1.73 -19.44
C GLY A 325 -10.75 -1.83 -17.93
N GLY A 326 -11.59 -0.99 -17.32
CA GLY A 326 -11.91 -1.08 -15.89
C GLY A 326 -12.53 -2.42 -15.51
N GLY A 327 -13.52 -2.91 -16.29
CA GLY A 327 -14.14 -4.23 -16.10
C GLY A 327 -13.14 -5.37 -16.25
N PHE A 328 -12.27 -5.30 -17.24
CA PHE A 328 -11.18 -6.26 -17.43
C PHE A 328 -10.19 -6.22 -16.25
N GLY A 329 -9.83 -5.02 -15.77
CA GLY A 329 -8.99 -4.83 -14.59
C GLY A 329 -9.59 -5.49 -13.33
N ILE A 330 -10.91 -5.35 -13.11
CA ILE A 330 -11.62 -6.04 -12.01
C ILE A 330 -11.48 -7.57 -12.17
N ALA A 331 -11.74 -8.10 -13.36
CA ALA A 331 -11.61 -9.53 -13.61
C ALA A 331 -10.17 -10.04 -13.36
N VAL A 332 -9.16 -9.27 -13.77
CA VAL A 332 -7.74 -9.56 -13.52
C VAL A 332 -7.42 -9.54 -12.03
N CYS A 333 -7.91 -8.54 -11.27
CA CYS A 333 -7.71 -8.48 -9.82
C CYS A 333 -8.36 -9.67 -9.10
N LEU A 334 -9.57 -10.06 -9.48
CA LEU A 334 -10.26 -11.23 -8.91
C LEU A 334 -9.52 -12.53 -9.25
N ALA A 335 -9.04 -12.67 -10.48
CA ALA A 335 -8.20 -13.80 -10.89
C ALA A 335 -6.89 -13.84 -10.09
N GLY A 336 -6.27 -12.69 -9.80
CA GLY A 336 -5.10 -12.56 -8.92
C GLY A 336 -5.37 -13.03 -7.50
N THR A 337 -6.50 -12.58 -6.93
CA THR A 337 -6.95 -13.03 -5.60
C THR A 337 -7.15 -14.54 -5.55
N TRP A 338 -7.81 -15.11 -6.54
CA TRP A 338 -8.05 -16.53 -6.66
C TRP A 338 -6.75 -17.34 -6.83
N ALA A 339 -5.83 -16.85 -7.68
CA ALA A 339 -4.53 -17.48 -7.91
C ALA A 339 -3.68 -17.53 -6.63
N LEU A 340 -3.63 -16.42 -5.85
CA LEU A 340 -2.91 -16.36 -4.57
C LEU A 340 -3.56 -17.24 -3.49
N LYS A 341 -4.87 -17.44 -3.54
CA LYS A 341 -5.55 -18.37 -2.63
C LYS A 341 -5.17 -19.83 -2.91
N ILE A 342 -5.00 -20.22 -4.17
CA ILE A 342 -4.62 -21.59 -4.57
C ILE A 342 -3.11 -21.82 -4.39
N TRP A 343 -2.29 -20.84 -4.75
CA TRP A 343 -0.83 -20.88 -4.66
C TRP A 343 -0.29 -19.74 -3.83
N PRO A 344 -0.35 -19.81 -2.50
CA PRO A 344 0.11 -18.71 -1.63
C PRO A 344 1.63 -18.56 -1.60
N SER A 345 2.37 -19.50 -2.16
CA SER A 345 3.83 -19.49 -2.27
C SER A 345 4.31 -18.99 -3.64
N ASN A 346 5.59 -18.62 -3.73
CA ASN A 346 6.26 -18.16 -4.96
C ASN A 346 5.73 -16.82 -5.50
N LEU A 347 5.73 -15.79 -4.64
CA LEU A 347 5.25 -14.44 -4.97
C LEU A 347 5.96 -13.83 -6.20
N ALA A 348 7.25 -14.14 -6.42
CA ALA A 348 7.96 -13.69 -7.62
C ALA A 348 7.40 -14.33 -8.91
N LEU A 349 6.99 -15.60 -8.84
CA LEU A 349 6.35 -16.27 -9.98
C LEU A 349 5.00 -15.63 -10.31
N HIS A 350 4.21 -15.29 -9.29
CA HIS A 350 2.97 -14.53 -9.51
C HIS A 350 3.26 -13.19 -10.20
N GLY A 351 4.30 -12.48 -9.77
CA GLY A 351 4.73 -11.24 -10.42
C GLY A 351 5.03 -11.42 -11.90
N LEU A 352 5.71 -12.50 -12.28
CA LEU A 352 5.98 -12.83 -13.69
C LEU A 352 4.70 -13.16 -14.46
N VAL A 353 3.85 -14.03 -13.91
CA VAL A 353 2.62 -14.51 -14.58
C VAL A 353 1.73 -13.34 -14.99
N TRP A 354 1.57 -12.33 -14.14
CA TRP A 354 0.75 -11.14 -14.45
C TRP A 354 1.44 -10.14 -15.39
N CYS A 355 2.75 -10.20 -15.54
CA CYS A 355 3.48 -9.42 -16.55
C CYS A 355 3.46 -10.06 -17.95
N ILE A 356 3.29 -11.39 -18.07
CA ILE A 356 3.28 -12.09 -19.38
C ILE A 356 2.23 -11.51 -20.34
N PRO A 357 0.95 -11.35 -19.97
CA PRO A 357 -0.04 -10.77 -20.87
C PRO A 357 0.27 -9.31 -21.24
N ALA A 358 0.88 -8.53 -20.31
CA ALA A 358 1.31 -7.16 -20.61
C ALA A 358 2.46 -7.16 -21.64
N ILE A 359 3.43 -8.07 -21.51
CA ILE A 359 4.51 -8.26 -22.51
C ILE A 359 3.91 -8.62 -23.87
N ALA A 360 2.98 -9.58 -23.92
CA ALA A 360 2.31 -10.00 -25.16
C ALA A 360 1.54 -8.84 -25.80
N GLY A 361 0.79 -8.07 -25.00
CA GLY A 361 0.10 -6.87 -25.45
C GLY A 361 1.06 -5.81 -26.00
N GLY A 362 2.16 -5.53 -25.28
CA GLY A 362 3.18 -4.60 -25.71
C GLY A 362 3.89 -5.01 -27.01
N ILE A 363 4.23 -6.29 -27.15
CA ILE A 363 4.79 -6.83 -28.40
C ILE A 363 3.76 -6.70 -29.53
N GLY A 364 2.48 -6.98 -29.27
CA GLY A 364 1.41 -6.80 -30.24
C GLY A 364 1.27 -5.35 -30.72
N MET A 365 1.40 -4.37 -29.80
CA MET A 365 1.39 -2.94 -30.15
C MET A 365 2.55 -2.51 -31.06
N VAL A 366 3.66 -3.27 -31.07
CA VAL A 366 4.83 -3.02 -31.93
C VAL A 366 4.75 -3.80 -33.24
N ALA A 367 4.18 -5.02 -33.21
CA ALA A 367 4.26 -5.97 -34.32
C ALA A 367 3.02 -6.01 -35.22
N ILE A 368 1.82 -5.66 -34.69
CA ILE A 368 0.57 -5.68 -35.45
C ILE A 368 0.47 -4.39 -36.28
N ASP A 369 -0.08 -4.52 -37.49
CA ASP A 369 -0.34 -3.35 -38.36
C ASP A 369 -1.32 -2.39 -37.67
N TRP A 370 -1.01 -1.09 -37.74
CA TRP A 370 -1.81 -0.03 -37.11
C TRP A 370 -3.25 0.02 -37.63
N ASN A 371 -3.52 -0.52 -38.83
CA ASN A 371 -4.87 -0.60 -39.40
C ASN A 371 -5.75 -1.69 -38.77
N GLU A 372 -5.16 -2.67 -38.10
CA GLU A 372 -5.87 -3.75 -37.40
C GLU A 372 -6.41 -3.30 -36.04
N LYS A 373 -7.40 -2.42 -36.06
CA LYS A 373 -7.93 -1.69 -34.89
C LYS A 373 -8.33 -2.61 -33.73
N LEU A 374 -9.02 -3.72 -34.01
CA LEU A 374 -9.50 -4.62 -32.97
C LEU A 374 -8.33 -5.33 -32.25
N GLY A 375 -7.35 -5.81 -33.03
CA GLY A 375 -6.13 -6.41 -32.50
C GLY A 375 -5.34 -5.43 -31.64
N MET A 376 -5.19 -4.18 -32.09
CA MET A 376 -4.51 -3.11 -31.35
C MET A 376 -5.24 -2.77 -30.05
N LEU A 377 -6.57 -2.68 -30.05
CA LEU A 377 -7.35 -2.42 -28.83
C LEU A 377 -7.24 -3.58 -27.84
N ALA A 378 -7.25 -4.83 -28.28
CA ALA A 378 -7.05 -5.99 -27.43
C ALA A 378 -5.64 -5.98 -26.81
N CYS A 379 -4.61 -5.68 -27.60
CA CYS A 379 -3.24 -5.54 -27.12
C CYS A 379 -3.10 -4.39 -26.09
N LEU A 380 -3.77 -3.27 -26.33
CA LEU A 380 -3.78 -2.12 -25.43
C LEU A 380 -4.41 -2.48 -24.07
N LEU A 381 -5.51 -3.22 -24.05
CA LEU A 381 -6.17 -3.69 -22.83
C LEU A 381 -5.28 -4.67 -22.06
N LEU A 382 -4.65 -5.62 -22.72
CA LEU A 382 -3.71 -6.56 -22.10
C LEU A 382 -2.52 -5.81 -21.49
N ALA A 383 -1.92 -4.90 -22.23
CA ALA A 383 -0.76 -4.12 -21.80
C ALA A 383 -1.09 -3.19 -20.62
N GLY A 384 -2.28 -2.60 -20.60
CA GLY A 384 -2.66 -1.58 -19.61
C GLY A 384 -3.17 -2.11 -18.27
N HIS A 385 -3.74 -3.33 -18.20
CA HIS A 385 -4.52 -3.74 -17.04
C HIS A 385 -4.03 -5.00 -16.31
N THR A 386 -3.09 -5.76 -16.86
CA THR A 386 -2.68 -7.04 -16.25
C THR A 386 -1.53 -6.91 -15.26
N TYR A 387 -0.56 -6.04 -15.51
CA TYR A 387 0.62 -5.85 -14.65
C TYR A 387 0.29 -5.26 -13.26
N GLY A 388 -0.89 -4.67 -13.09
CA GLY A 388 -1.34 -4.10 -11.83
C GLY A 388 -1.31 -5.09 -10.67
N ASN A 389 -1.64 -6.37 -10.91
CA ASN A 389 -1.53 -7.42 -9.89
C ASN A 389 -0.09 -7.60 -9.40
N THR A 390 0.90 -7.48 -10.26
CA THR A 390 2.32 -7.56 -9.87
C THR A 390 2.69 -6.45 -8.89
N TYR A 391 2.17 -5.23 -9.09
CA TYR A 391 2.39 -4.12 -8.17
C TYR A 391 1.80 -4.41 -6.78
N ILE A 392 0.57 -4.86 -6.75
CA ILE A 392 -0.19 -5.13 -5.53
C ILE A 392 0.51 -6.23 -4.71
N ILE A 393 0.87 -7.33 -5.38
CA ILE A 393 1.56 -8.47 -4.76
C ILE A 393 2.91 -8.01 -4.19
N ALA A 394 3.66 -7.20 -4.94
CA ALA A 394 4.95 -6.72 -4.49
C ALA A 394 4.85 -5.74 -3.31
N LEU A 395 3.81 -4.89 -3.25
CA LEU A 395 3.56 -4.00 -2.13
C LEU A 395 3.25 -4.78 -0.84
N GLY A 396 2.34 -5.76 -0.93
CA GLY A 396 2.05 -6.66 0.19
C GLY A 396 3.26 -7.49 0.61
N TRP A 397 4.07 -7.94 -0.35
CA TRP A 397 5.31 -8.66 -0.06
C TRP A 397 6.36 -7.78 0.60
N ALA A 398 6.52 -6.52 0.18
CA ALA A 398 7.41 -5.56 0.82
C ALA A 398 7.05 -5.36 2.29
N THR A 399 5.76 -5.23 2.61
CA THR A 399 5.26 -5.07 3.97
C THR A 399 5.43 -6.35 4.80
N SER A 400 5.02 -7.51 4.25
CA SER A 400 5.02 -8.80 4.96
C SER A 400 6.41 -9.43 5.10
N SER A 401 7.42 -8.98 4.34
CA SER A 401 8.81 -9.42 4.45
C SER A 401 9.67 -8.54 5.37
N ALA A 402 9.07 -7.62 6.11
CA ALA A 402 9.73 -6.85 7.15
C ALA A 402 9.09 -7.14 8.51
N ALA A 403 9.91 -7.20 9.57
CA ALA A 403 9.47 -7.09 10.95
C ALA A 403 10.01 -5.80 11.57
N GLY A 404 9.44 -5.41 12.72
CA GLY A 404 9.67 -4.10 13.31
C GLY A 404 8.79 -3.02 12.68
N TYR A 405 8.01 -2.32 13.51
CA TYR A 405 6.99 -1.39 13.03
C TYR A 405 7.60 -0.23 12.24
N THR A 406 8.64 0.42 12.77
CA THR A 406 9.36 1.50 12.07
C THR A 406 10.01 1.01 10.78
N LYS A 407 10.53 -0.23 10.75
CA LYS A 407 11.11 -0.83 9.54
C LYS A 407 10.05 -1.05 8.45
N LYS A 408 8.88 -1.60 8.81
CA LYS A 408 7.75 -1.78 7.86
C LYS A 408 7.34 -0.45 7.24
N LEU A 409 7.12 0.59 8.08
CA LEU A 409 6.77 1.92 7.60
C LEU A 409 7.83 2.51 6.69
N THR A 410 9.11 2.42 7.08
CA THR A 410 10.21 2.96 6.28
C THR A 410 10.33 2.26 4.94
N ARG A 411 10.19 0.93 4.89
CA ARG A 411 10.21 0.16 3.64
C ARG A 411 9.04 0.54 2.72
N ASN A 412 7.84 0.75 3.29
CA ASN A 412 6.69 1.25 2.53
C ASN A 412 6.93 2.65 1.98
N VAL A 413 7.56 3.55 2.75
CA VAL A 413 7.99 4.85 2.23
C VAL A 413 8.92 4.68 1.03
N MET A 414 9.95 3.85 1.14
CA MET A 414 10.90 3.60 0.04
C MET A 414 10.19 3.05 -1.20
N PHE A 415 9.26 2.13 -1.02
CA PHE A 415 8.43 1.60 -2.11
C PHE A 415 7.61 2.71 -2.79
N MET A 416 6.96 3.58 -2.00
CA MET A 416 6.17 4.70 -2.51
C MET A 416 7.04 5.82 -3.12
N LEU A 417 8.29 5.98 -2.69
CA LEU A 417 9.26 6.85 -3.36
C LEU A 417 9.53 6.36 -4.79
N GLY A 418 9.79 5.05 -4.95
CA GLY A 418 9.96 4.44 -6.27
C GLY A 418 8.74 4.65 -7.17
N TYR A 419 7.54 4.39 -6.63
CA TYR A 419 6.26 4.67 -7.28
C TYR A 419 6.15 6.12 -7.75
N SER A 420 6.42 7.08 -6.87
CA SER A 420 6.24 8.50 -7.14
C SER A 420 7.22 9.02 -8.20
N VAL A 421 8.49 8.63 -8.11
CA VAL A 421 9.52 9.01 -9.08
C VAL A 421 9.19 8.42 -10.46
N ALA A 422 8.72 7.19 -10.53
CA ALA A 422 8.27 6.59 -11.79
C ALA A 422 7.14 7.39 -12.43
N ASN A 423 6.15 7.81 -11.64
CA ASN A 423 5.01 8.59 -12.15
C ASN A 423 5.37 10.02 -12.56
N LEU A 424 6.46 10.59 -12.04
CA LEU A 424 7.01 11.86 -12.55
C LEU A 424 7.68 11.68 -13.92
N ILE A 425 8.35 10.55 -14.16
CA ILE A 425 9.14 10.27 -15.37
C ILE A 425 8.28 9.63 -16.47
N SER A 426 7.36 8.74 -16.12
CA SER A 426 6.57 7.93 -17.04
C SER A 426 5.89 8.73 -18.18
N PRO A 427 5.31 9.92 -17.97
CA PRO A 427 4.77 10.71 -19.07
C PRO A 427 5.80 11.14 -20.11
N GLN A 428 7.06 11.29 -19.71
CA GLN A 428 8.14 11.81 -20.57
C GLN A 428 8.64 10.80 -21.61
N ILE A 429 8.40 9.51 -21.38
CA ILE A 429 8.78 8.47 -22.37
C ILE A 429 7.87 8.45 -23.59
N TRP A 430 6.69 9.07 -23.52
CA TRP A 430 5.71 9.19 -24.61
C TRP A 430 6.01 10.44 -25.43
N VAL A 431 7.05 10.39 -26.24
CA VAL A 431 7.52 11.55 -27.02
C VAL A 431 6.55 11.90 -28.15
N PRO A 432 5.97 13.12 -28.20
CA PRO A 432 4.95 13.48 -29.20
C PRO A 432 5.37 13.32 -30.65
N LYS A 433 6.67 13.48 -30.97
CA LYS A 433 7.21 13.33 -32.34
C LYS A 433 7.17 11.89 -32.83
N ASP A 434 7.07 10.90 -31.91
CA ASP A 434 7.03 9.48 -32.24
C ASP A 434 5.56 8.98 -32.34
N ALA A 435 4.60 9.91 -32.26
CA ALA A 435 3.17 9.64 -32.32
C ALA A 435 2.68 9.38 -33.75
N PRO A 436 1.61 8.59 -33.85
CA PRO A 436 1.59 7.18 -33.55
C PRO A 436 2.61 6.45 -34.43
N PRO A 437 3.23 5.34 -34.02
CA PRO A 437 2.81 4.33 -33.05
C PRO A 437 3.57 4.31 -31.71
N TYR A 438 4.46 5.27 -31.38
CA TYR A 438 5.21 5.34 -30.11
C TYR A 438 6.11 4.12 -29.81
N TYR A 439 6.78 3.55 -30.81
CA TYR A 439 7.59 2.33 -30.64
C TYR A 439 8.61 2.41 -29.50
N GLY A 440 9.30 3.57 -29.35
CA GLY A 440 10.28 3.77 -28.29
C GLY A 440 9.67 3.62 -26.88
N ALA A 441 8.46 4.14 -26.66
CA ALA A 441 7.75 4.02 -25.40
C ALA A 441 7.32 2.56 -25.11
N TRP A 442 6.82 1.84 -26.12
CA TRP A 442 6.46 0.44 -25.97
C TRP A 442 7.65 -0.45 -25.64
N ILE A 443 8.77 -0.29 -26.36
CA ILE A 443 10.01 -1.04 -26.10
C ILE A 443 10.52 -0.75 -24.68
N ALA A 444 10.53 0.52 -24.26
CA ALA A 444 10.93 0.88 -22.91
C ALA A 444 10.05 0.22 -21.84
N GLN A 445 8.73 0.17 -22.04
CA GLN A 445 7.82 -0.50 -21.10
C GLN A 445 8.01 -2.01 -21.09
N ILE A 446 8.15 -2.65 -22.24
CA ILE A 446 8.39 -4.10 -22.30
C ILE A 446 9.66 -4.45 -21.52
N VAL A 447 10.77 -3.76 -21.81
CA VAL A 447 12.08 -4.11 -21.24
C VAL A 447 12.19 -3.71 -19.78
N VAL A 448 11.87 -2.46 -19.45
CA VAL A 448 12.07 -1.93 -18.09
C VAL A 448 10.97 -2.36 -17.15
N SER A 449 9.70 -2.21 -17.57
CA SER A 449 8.59 -2.44 -16.65
C SER A 449 8.21 -3.92 -16.56
N TRP A 450 7.95 -4.56 -17.67
CA TRP A 450 7.31 -5.89 -17.64
C TRP A 450 8.30 -7.06 -17.65
N VAL A 451 9.54 -6.86 -18.15
CA VAL A 451 10.63 -7.85 -18.04
C VAL A 451 11.53 -7.52 -16.85
N GLY A 452 11.95 -6.28 -16.69
CA GLY A 452 12.85 -5.88 -15.60
C GLY A 452 12.27 -6.11 -14.21
N THR A 453 10.98 -5.83 -14.01
CA THR A 453 10.32 -6.04 -12.71
C THR A 453 10.33 -7.50 -12.23
N PRO A 454 9.90 -8.51 -13.01
CA PRO A 454 10.03 -9.92 -12.62
C PRO A 454 11.46 -10.33 -12.26
N VAL A 455 12.46 -9.86 -13.02
CA VAL A 455 13.86 -10.15 -12.71
C VAL A 455 14.22 -9.64 -11.29
N ILE A 456 13.82 -8.41 -10.94
CA ILE A 456 14.03 -7.87 -9.60
C ILE A 456 13.31 -8.71 -8.53
N LEU A 457 12.07 -9.13 -8.79
CA LEU A 457 11.31 -9.98 -7.86
C LEU A 457 12.00 -11.34 -7.62
N PHE A 458 12.56 -11.95 -8.67
CA PHE A 458 13.34 -13.20 -8.52
C PHE A 458 14.64 -12.97 -7.73
N ILE A 459 15.30 -11.83 -7.88
CA ILE A 459 16.48 -11.47 -7.07
C ILE A 459 16.07 -11.35 -5.59
N ILE A 460 14.97 -10.66 -5.30
CA ILE A 460 14.41 -10.55 -3.94
C ILE A 460 14.14 -11.96 -3.38
N GLN A 461 13.43 -12.79 -4.16
CA GLN A 461 13.11 -14.15 -3.74
C GLN A 461 14.37 -14.99 -3.44
N TYR A 462 15.40 -14.86 -4.26
CA TYR A 462 16.67 -15.56 -4.06
C TYR A 462 17.32 -15.14 -2.73
N ILE A 463 17.41 -13.83 -2.45
CA ILE A 463 17.98 -13.32 -1.21
C ILE A 463 17.18 -13.80 0.00
N LEU A 464 15.84 -13.72 -0.05
CA LEU A 464 14.99 -14.13 1.07
C LEU A 464 15.03 -15.66 1.28
N LYS A 465 15.08 -16.46 0.20
CA LYS A 465 15.27 -17.93 0.29
C LYS A 465 16.61 -18.27 0.97
N LYS A 466 17.68 -17.59 0.60
CA LYS A 466 18.99 -17.77 1.22
C LYS A 466 18.94 -17.45 2.71
N ARG A 467 18.39 -16.30 3.10
CA ARG A 467 18.20 -15.92 4.51
C ARG A 467 17.36 -16.95 5.28
N ASN A 468 16.27 -17.46 4.69
CA ASN A 468 15.45 -18.51 5.30
C ASN A 468 16.21 -19.82 5.48
N ALA A 469 17.05 -20.22 4.52
CA ALA A 469 17.85 -21.43 4.62
C ALA A 469 18.90 -21.34 5.73
N GLU A 470 19.59 -20.20 5.84
CA GLU A 470 20.56 -19.91 6.90
C GLU A 470 19.90 -19.99 8.29
N ARG A 471 18.72 -19.40 8.46
CA ARG A 471 17.97 -19.43 9.73
C ARG A 471 17.46 -20.81 10.10
N LYS A 472 16.93 -21.56 9.14
CA LYS A 472 16.50 -22.94 9.37
C LYS A 472 17.68 -23.84 9.78
N ALA A 473 18.84 -23.66 9.15
CA ALA A 473 20.05 -24.40 9.52
C ALA A 473 20.52 -24.04 10.94
N TRP A 474 20.49 -22.76 11.29
CA TRP A 474 20.81 -22.29 12.64
C TRP A 474 19.82 -22.85 13.67
N ALA A 475 18.51 -22.74 13.45
CA ALA A 475 17.47 -23.23 14.36
C ALA A 475 17.52 -24.76 14.55
N ALA A 476 17.92 -25.51 13.52
CA ALA A 476 18.11 -26.97 13.62
C ALA A 476 19.30 -27.38 14.49
N GLY A 477 20.25 -26.47 14.75
CA GLY A 477 21.38 -26.69 15.63
C GLY A 477 21.16 -26.34 17.11
N LEU A 478 19.99 -25.75 17.44
CA LEU A 478 19.65 -25.35 18.81
C LEU A 478 19.17 -26.55 19.64
N THR A 479 19.52 -26.56 20.92
CA THR A 479 18.89 -27.43 21.91
C THR A 479 17.46 -26.94 22.21
N GLU A 480 16.61 -27.79 22.79
CA GLU A 480 15.23 -27.42 23.12
C GLU A 480 15.19 -26.29 24.18
N GLU A 481 16.15 -26.29 25.10
CA GLU A 481 16.35 -25.25 26.12
C GLU A 481 16.77 -23.91 25.50
N ASP A 482 17.72 -23.92 24.57
CA ASP A 482 18.16 -22.73 23.86
C ASP A 482 17.01 -22.15 22.99
N ARG A 483 16.23 -23.02 22.35
CA ARG A 483 15.06 -22.62 21.57
C ARG A 483 14.04 -21.90 22.42
N LEU A 484 13.66 -22.45 23.58
CA LEU A 484 12.75 -21.82 24.53
C LEU A 484 13.27 -20.45 25.01
N ASN A 485 14.58 -20.34 25.29
CA ASN A 485 15.18 -19.06 25.70
C ASN A 485 15.10 -17.99 24.60
N HIS A 486 15.16 -18.38 23.34
CA HIS A 486 15.06 -17.45 22.20
C HIS A 486 13.63 -17.17 21.73
N GLU A 487 12.62 -17.97 22.11
CA GLU A 487 11.21 -17.72 21.82
C GLU A 487 10.62 -16.58 22.67
N PHE A 488 11.27 -16.23 23.77
CA PHE A 488 10.86 -15.17 24.66
C PHE A 488 11.88 -14.02 24.65
N GLY A 489 11.37 -12.80 24.69
CA GLY A 489 12.12 -11.59 24.99
C GLY A 489 11.87 -11.16 26.43
N GLU A 490 12.64 -10.21 26.93
CA GLU A 490 12.39 -9.57 28.23
C GLU A 490 12.02 -8.12 28.03
N VAL A 491 10.95 -7.69 28.70
CA VAL A 491 10.53 -6.27 28.74
C VAL A 491 10.87 -5.73 30.13
N GLU A 492 11.60 -4.63 30.19
CA GLU A 492 11.89 -3.92 31.43
C GLU A 492 10.74 -2.95 31.75
N GLN A 493 10.12 -3.17 32.91
CA GLN A 493 9.06 -2.32 33.46
C GLN A 493 9.52 -1.72 34.79
N LEU A 494 8.98 -0.55 35.13
CA LEU A 494 9.13 0.01 36.48
C LEU A 494 7.97 -0.50 37.35
N ASP A 495 8.26 -1.12 38.47
CA ASP A 495 7.26 -1.47 39.47
C ASP A 495 6.69 -0.21 40.16
N GLU A 496 5.65 -0.39 40.98
CA GLU A 496 5.04 0.72 41.76
C GLU A 496 6.06 1.40 42.70
N SER A 497 7.18 0.76 42.97
CA SER A 497 8.27 1.26 43.83
C SER A 497 9.39 1.92 43.03
N GLY A 498 9.30 1.96 41.70
CA GLY A 498 10.31 2.54 40.81
C GLY A 498 11.52 1.64 40.52
N ASN A 499 11.46 0.34 40.88
CA ASN A 499 12.51 -0.64 40.55
C ASN A 499 12.26 -1.22 39.15
N VAL A 500 13.36 -1.51 38.42
CA VAL A 500 13.27 -2.18 37.12
C VAL A 500 13.01 -3.67 37.34
N VAL A 501 11.84 -4.13 36.89
CA VAL A 501 11.46 -5.54 36.86
C VAL A 501 11.50 -6.03 35.42
N ARG A 502 12.11 -7.20 35.20
CA ARG A 502 12.16 -7.87 33.90
C ARG A 502 11.06 -8.90 33.78
N ARG A 503 10.28 -8.79 32.72
CA ARG A 503 9.18 -9.70 32.44
C ARG A 503 9.41 -10.42 31.12
N LYS A 504 9.30 -11.75 31.11
CA LYS A 504 9.38 -12.54 29.88
C LYS A 504 8.09 -12.40 29.09
N VAL A 505 8.22 -12.07 27.80
CA VAL A 505 7.12 -11.93 26.84
C VAL A 505 7.48 -12.61 25.53
N GLU A 506 6.50 -12.99 24.72
CA GLU A 506 6.78 -13.52 23.39
C GLU A 506 7.59 -12.54 22.55
N ILE A 507 8.58 -13.05 21.82
CA ILE A 507 9.52 -12.23 21.02
C ILE A 507 8.80 -11.33 19.99
N ALA A 508 7.61 -11.74 19.52
CA ALA A 508 6.78 -10.96 18.63
C ALA A 508 6.29 -9.64 19.24
N LEU A 509 6.13 -9.58 20.57
CA LEU A 509 5.67 -8.40 21.30
C LEU A 509 6.78 -7.39 21.59
N VAL A 510 8.04 -7.77 21.37
CA VAL A 510 9.22 -6.94 21.65
C VAL A 510 9.54 -5.94 20.55
N ASP A 511 8.84 -6.00 19.41
CA ASP A 511 9.05 -5.16 18.21
C ASP A 511 10.48 -5.21 17.67
N LEU A 512 10.99 -6.44 17.47
CA LEU A 512 12.27 -6.69 16.80
C LEU A 512 12.13 -6.64 15.29
N THR A 513 13.22 -6.31 14.62
CA THR A 513 13.26 -6.39 13.15
C THR A 513 13.37 -7.83 12.67
N ASP A 514 13.10 -8.02 11.38
CA ASP A 514 13.33 -9.32 10.73
C ASP A 514 14.81 -9.74 10.75
N LEU A 515 15.76 -8.82 10.89
CA LEU A 515 17.19 -9.15 11.01
C LEU A 515 17.60 -9.45 12.47
N GLU A 516 16.95 -8.81 13.44
CA GLU A 516 17.17 -9.05 14.87
C GLU A 516 16.49 -10.34 15.36
N ASN A 517 15.33 -10.70 14.79
CA ASN A 517 14.60 -11.91 15.15
C ASN A 517 15.10 -13.11 14.33
N PRO A 518 15.85 -14.06 14.90
CA PRO A 518 16.41 -15.20 14.17
C PRO A 518 15.34 -16.22 13.74
N PHE A 519 14.17 -16.25 14.39
CA PHE A 519 13.05 -17.13 14.04
C PHE A 519 12.16 -16.57 12.94
N TYR A 520 12.37 -15.31 12.53
CA TYR A 520 11.57 -14.70 11.49
C TYR A 520 11.78 -15.39 10.14
N ILE A 521 10.73 -16.03 9.60
CA ILE A 521 10.76 -16.68 8.28
C ILE A 521 10.08 -15.77 7.26
N TYR A 522 10.82 -15.39 6.22
CA TYR A 522 10.31 -14.52 5.17
C TYR A 522 9.27 -15.25 4.31
N PRO A 523 8.15 -14.60 3.95
CA PRO A 523 7.22 -15.10 2.94
C PRO A 523 7.92 -15.15 1.57
N ILE A 524 7.66 -16.22 0.80
CA ILE A 524 8.35 -16.44 -0.48
C ILE A 524 7.33 -16.77 -1.57
#